data_10c7012b889842147f496e7209b49e97
#
_entry.id   10c7012b889842147f496e7209b49e97
#
_cell.length_a   1.000
_cell.length_b   1.000
_cell.length_c   1.000
_cell.angle_alpha   90.00
_cell.angle_beta   90.00
_cell.angle_gamma   90.00
#
_symmetry.space_group_name_H-M   'P 1'
#
loop_
_entity.id
_entity.type
_entity.pdbx_description
1 polymer ?
#
loop_
_entity_poly.entity_id
_entity_poly.type
_entity_poly.pdbx_seq_one_letter_code
_entity_poly.pdbx_strand_id
1 'polypeptide(L)'
;MSVDDNVFKDVCDLLHNNRINFWICHGTLLGIIRENRLLPWDHDIDFAVWDHETDKSHIVDIMLSHVYQQEVITGEMDCLHFLGEEKKVDISFYKIKDNIASIKWAISPKDTFGKLMLFVSNNISKNNDEILINHSIPKKAMLTIIRQFSLLLGFILPNKLKTLFNKKAMQKMKYTGYSYPMEIMQLKNIEYAGMEIPVPFDSEACLQHTYGKDWKTPKKNYIWYEEADNLIKLRMK
;
A
#
# COMPACT_ATOMS: atom_id res chain seq x y z
N MET A 1 -7.75 -20.49 -14.75
CA MET A 1 -7.29 -19.18 -14.31
C MET A 1 -8.11 -18.87 -13.07
N SER A 2 -7.47 -18.53 -11.97
CA SER A 2 -8.20 -18.15 -10.76
C SER A 2 -8.81 -16.77 -10.92
N VAL A 3 -9.75 -16.40 -10.04
CA VAL A 3 -10.30 -15.06 -9.99
C VAL A 3 -9.19 -14.02 -9.75
N ASP A 4 -8.27 -14.34 -8.84
CA ASP A 4 -7.11 -13.51 -8.53
C ASP A 4 -6.22 -13.26 -9.76
N ASP A 5 -6.04 -14.27 -10.63
CA ASP A 5 -5.29 -14.10 -11.88
C ASP A 5 -6.01 -13.15 -12.86
N ASN A 6 -7.33 -13.11 -12.85
CA ASN A 6 -8.08 -12.18 -13.71
C ASN A 6 -7.88 -10.72 -13.25
N VAL A 7 -7.99 -10.45 -11.94
CA VAL A 7 -7.73 -9.10 -11.39
C VAL A 7 -6.27 -8.68 -11.67
N PHE A 8 -5.33 -9.59 -11.46
CA PHE A 8 -3.91 -9.35 -11.75
C PHE A 8 -3.71 -8.96 -13.22
N LYS A 9 -4.29 -9.74 -14.14
CA LYS A 9 -4.20 -9.49 -15.58
C LYS A 9 -4.83 -8.15 -15.96
N ASP A 10 -6.03 -7.86 -15.46
CA ASP A 10 -6.73 -6.61 -15.75
C ASP A 10 -5.89 -5.38 -15.35
N VAL A 11 -5.24 -5.42 -14.18
CA VAL A 11 -4.38 -4.33 -13.75
C VAL A 11 -3.10 -4.25 -14.57
N CYS A 12 -2.47 -5.38 -14.92
CA CYS A 12 -1.32 -5.40 -15.82
C CYS A 12 -1.66 -4.75 -17.18
N ASP A 13 -2.77 -5.16 -17.78
CA ASP A 13 -3.25 -4.61 -19.06
C ASP A 13 -3.56 -3.11 -18.93
N LEU A 14 -4.18 -2.71 -17.81
CA LEU A 14 -4.51 -1.32 -17.53
C LEU A 14 -3.26 -0.43 -17.44
N LEU A 15 -2.26 -0.85 -16.67
CA LEU A 15 -1.00 -0.12 -16.52
C LEU A 15 -0.23 -0.09 -17.85
N HIS A 16 -0.16 -1.22 -18.56
CA HIS A 16 0.53 -1.34 -19.84
C HIS A 16 -0.09 -0.45 -20.92
N ASN A 17 -1.42 -0.50 -21.07
CA ASN A 17 -2.16 0.31 -22.06
C ASN A 17 -2.00 1.82 -21.83
N ASN A 18 -1.76 2.22 -20.58
CA ASN A 18 -1.48 3.61 -20.22
C ASN A 18 0.01 3.95 -20.18
N ARG A 19 0.89 3.05 -20.67
CA ARG A 19 2.35 3.24 -20.76
C ARG A 19 3.01 3.51 -19.42
N ILE A 20 2.50 2.89 -18.36
CA ILE A 20 3.09 2.95 -17.03
C ILE A 20 4.15 1.86 -16.93
N ASN A 21 5.39 2.25 -16.64
CA ASN A 21 6.47 1.32 -16.32
C ASN A 21 6.26 0.81 -14.89
N PHE A 22 5.96 -0.47 -14.74
CA PHE A 22 5.72 -1.09 -13.43
C PHE A 22 6.51 -2.39 -13.29
N TRP A 23 6.54 -2.93 -12.10
CA TRP A 23 7.00 -4.30 -11.83
C TRP A 23 6.21 -4.92 -10.68
N ILE A 24 6.32 -6.24 -10.54
CA ILE A 24 5.67 -7.00 -9.49
C ILE A 24 6.57 -7.04 -8.25
N CYS A 25 6.01 -6.81 -7.07
CA CYS A 25 6.77 -6.74 -5.82
C CYS A 25 6.09 -7.52 -4.67
N HIS A 26 6.69 -7.49 -3.52
CA HIS A 26 6.17 -7.98 -2.22
C HIS A 26 5.55 -9.39 -2.25
N GLY A 27 4.32 -9.54 -1.73
CA GLY A 27 3.60 -10.80 -1.63
C GLY A 27 3.29 -11.40 -2.99
N THR A 28 2.97 -10.58 -3.95
CA THR A 28 2.71 -10.99 -5.34
C THR A 28 3.96 -11.58 -6.00
N LEU A 29 5.12 -10.91 -5.87
CA LEU A 29 6.40 -11.45 -6.35
C LEU A 29 6.75 -12.76 -5.64
N LEU A 30 6.58 -12.81 -4.32
CA LEU A 30 6.85 -14.01 -3.53
C LEU A 30 6.03 -15.21 -4.02
N GLY A 31 4.74 -15.02 -4.24
CA GLY A 31 3.85 -16.08 -4.71
C GLY A 31 4.24 -16.59 -6.09
N ILE A 32 4.47 -15.68 -7.04
CA ILE A 32 4.82 -16.03 -8.42
C ILE A 32 6.17 -16.76 -8.48
N ILE A 33 7.22 -16.24 -7.83
CA ILE A 33 8.56 -16.84 -7.90
C ILE A 33 8.66 -18.15 -7.11
N ARG A 34 7.98 -18.24 -5.96
CA ARG A 34 8.06 -19.43 -5.09
C ARG A 34 7.13 -20.54 -5.51
N GLU A 35 5.89 -20.21 -5.90
CA GLU A 35 4.80 -21.18 -6.07
C GLU A 35 4.19 -21.16 -7.47
N ASN A 36 4.67 -20.30 -8.36
CA ASN A 36 4.10 -20.06 -9.69
C ASN A 36 2.59 -19.75 -9.64
N ARG A 37 2.16 -19.03 -8.61
CA ARG A 37 0.77 -18.57 -8.41
C ARG A 37 0.72 -17.39 -7.46
N LEU A 38 -0.37 -16.64 -7.48
CA LEU A 38 -0.70 -15.68 -6.41
C LEU A 38 -0.98 -16.45 -5.12
N LEU A 39 -0.58 -15.85 -3.97
CA LEU A 39 -0.77 -16.52 -2.69
C LEU A 39 -2.25 -16.51 -2.30
N PRO A 40 -2.89 -17.67 -2.05
CA PRO A 40 -4.35 -17.73 -1.80
C PRO A 40 -4.80 -17.05 -0.52
N TRP A 41 -3.87 -16.81 0.41
CA TRP A 41 -4.13 -16.12 1.69
C TRP A 41 -3.76 -14.65 1.67
N ASP A 42 -3.18 -14.16 0.58
CA ASP A 42 -2.89 -12.75 0.40
C ASP A 42 -4.15 -11.99 -0.03
N HIS A 43 -4.34 -10.81 0.50
CA HIS A 43 -5.58 -10.04 0.30
C HIS A 43 -5.42 -8.94 -0.74
N ASP A 44 -4.21 -8.72 -1.22
CA ASP A 44 -3.83 -7.68 -2.15
C ASP A 44 -2.96 -8.22 -3.30
N ILE A 45 -2.82 -7.41 -4.31
CA ILE A 45 -1.91 -7.62 -5.44
C ILE A 45 -0.99 -6.40 -5.51
N ASP A 46 0.32 -6.66 -5.39
CA ASP A 46 1.34 -5.64 -5.24
C ASP A 46 2.02 -5.30 -6.57
N PHE A 47 1.88 -4.07 -6.99
CA PHE A 47 2.62 -3.47 -8.10
C PHE A 47 3.55 -2.38 -7.57
N ALA A 48 4.61 -2.10 -8.32
CA ALA A 48 5.53 -1.02 -8.00
C ALA A 48 5.85 -0.20 -9.25
N VAL A 49 6.14 1.08 -9.03
CA VAL A 49 6.57 2.04 -10.05
C VAL A 49 7.69 2.92 -9.50
N TRP A 50 8.46 3.55 -10.39
CA TRP A 50 9.41 4.58 -9.98
C TRP A 50 8.68 5.91 -9.76
N ASP A 51 8.84 6.51 -8.57
CA ASP A 51 8.19 7.77 -8.16
C ASP A 51 8.54 8.95 -9.10
N HIS A 52 9.74 8.93 -9.69
CA HIS A 52 10.19 9.98 -10.61
C HIS A 52 9.69 9.80 -12.06
N GLU A 53 9.16 8.64 -12.41
CA GLU A 53 8.64 8.35 -13.76
C GLU A 53 7.13 8.44 -13.84
N THR A 54 6.43 8.35 -12.70
CA THR A 54 4.98 8.15 -12.69
C THR A 54 4.29 9.12 -11.73
N ASP A 55 3.36 9.92 -12.28
CA ASP A 55 2.52 10.79 -11.46
C ASP A 55 1.42 9.98 -10.75
N LYS A 56 1.31 10.17 -9.43
CA LYS A 56 0.30 9.53 -8.59
C LYS A 56 -1.12 9.87 -9.01
N SER A 57 -1.38 11.13 -9.41
CA SER A 57 -2.70 11.54 -9.86
C SER A 57 -3.10 10.82 -11.15
N HIS A 58 -2.15 10.58 -12.04
CA HIS A 58 -2.41 9.82 -13.27
C HIS A 58 -2.80 8.36 -12.97
N ILE A 59 -2.11 7.70 -12.02
CA ILE A 59 -2.51 6.35 -11.58
C ILE A 59 -3.91 6.36 -10.98
N VAL A 60 -4.23 7.36 -10.13
CA VAL A 60 -5.56 7.48 -9.53
C VAL A 60 -6.62 7.62 -10.61
N ASP A 61 -6.42 8.49 -11.60
CA ASP A 61 -7.37 8.72 -12.69
C ASP A 61 -7.60 7.43 -13.52
N ILE A 62 -6.51 6.71 -13.83
CA ILE A 62 -6.58 5.43 -14.55
C ILE A 62 -7.41 4.42 -13.75
N MET A 63 -7.10 4.20 -12.49
CA MET A 63 -7.76 3.20 -11.67
C MET A 63 -9.24 3.54 -11.43
N LEU A 64 -9.56 4.81 -11.15
CA LEU A 64 -10.93 5.27 -10.95
C LEU A 64 -11.78 5.27 -12.23
N SER A 65 -11.17 5.35 -13.41
CA SER A 65 -11.88 5.20 -14.68
C SER A 65 -12.37 3.77 -14.97
N HIS A 66 -11.96 2.83 -14.13
CA HIS A 66 -12.35 1.42 -14.14
C HIS A 66 -13.16 1.08 -12.87
N VAL A 67 -13.22 -0.19 -12.51
CA VAL A 67 -14.02 -0.69 -11.36
C VAL A 67 -13.39 -0.45 -9.99
N TYR A 68 -12.24 0.22 -9.92
CA TYR A 68 -11.49 0.39 -8.68
C TYR A 68 -11.91 1.64 -7.91
N GLN A 69 -11.89 1.55 -6.59
CA GLN A 69 -12.11 2.67 -5.67
C GLN A 69 -10.85 2.93 -4.86
N GLN A 70 -10.43 4.18 -4.74
CA GLN A 70 -9.25 4.50 -3.95
C GLN A 70 -9.54 4.36 -2.45
N GLU A 71 -8.73 3.55 -1.76
CA GLU A 71 -8.66 3.52 -0.30
C GLU A 71 -7.53 4.45 0.15
N VAL A 72 -7.85 5.54 0.83
CA VAL A 72 -6.83 6.48 1.29
C VAL A 72 -6.42 6.14 2.73
N ILE A 73 -5.16 5.78 2.93
CA ILE A 73 -4.59 5.52 4.25
C ILE A 73 -3.92 6.78 4.77
N THR A 74 -4.35 7.22 5.96
CA THR A 74 -3.81 8.42 6.59
C THR A 74 -2.31 8.33 6.78
N GLY A 75 -1.61 9.36 6.31
CA GLY A 75 -0.15 9.45 6.43
C GLY A 75 0.63 8.60 5.45
N GLU A 76 -0.04 7.79 4.63
CA GLU A 76 0.61 7.07 3.54
C GLU A 76 1.03 8.04 2.43
N MET A 77 2.26 7.92 1.97
CA MET A 77 2.82 8.83 0.97
C MET A 77 3.40 8.10 -0.24
N ASP A 78 3.87 6.88 -0.05
CA ASP A 78 4.62 6.15 -1.07
C ASP A 78 3.84 4.94 -1.61
N CYS A 79 2.56 4.77 -1.25
CA CYS A 79 1.69 3.74 -1.79
C CYS A 79 0.30 4.29 -2.08
N LEU A 80 -0.33 3.79 -3.14
CA LEU A 80 -1.74 3.99 -3.43
C LEU A 80 -2.45 2.65 -3.27
N HIS A 81 -3.59 2.67 -2.59
CA HIS A 81 -4.39 1.49 -2.30
C HIS A 81 -5.73 1.60 -3.04
N PHE A 82 -6.11 0.53 -3.72
CA PHE A 82 -7.36 0.48 -4.46
C PHE A 82 -8.16 -0.76 -4.05
N LEU A 83 -9.46 -0.57 -3.91
CA LEU A 83 -10.42 -1.64 -3.67
C LEU A 83 -11.03 -2.05 -5.01
N GLY A 84 -10.77 -3.28 -5.42
CA GLY A 84 -11.52 -3.95 -6.46
C GLY A 84 -12.70 -4.74 -5.85
N GLU A 85 -13.51 -5.37 -6.70
CA GLU A 85 -14.64 -6.18 -6.23
C GLU A 85 -14.18 -7.40 -5.39
N GLU A 86 -13.04 -7.99 -5.72
CA GLU A 86 -12.58 -9.25 -5.14
C GLU A 86 -11.24 -9.14 -4.42
N LYS A 87 -10.33 -8.29 -4.91
CA LYS A 87 -8.98 -8.11 -4.39
C LYS A 87 -8.66 -6.63 -4.25
N LYS A 88 -7.82 -6.31 -3.29
CA LYS A 88 -7.14 -5.03 -3.22
C LYS A 88 -5.99 -5.00 -4.23
N VAL A 89 -5.66 -3.79 -4.67
CA VAL A 89 -4.49 -3.53 -5.52
C VAL A 89 -3.67 -2.43 -4.87
N ASP A 90 -2.42 -2.72 -4.59
CA ASP A 90 -1.47 -1.79 -4.01
C ASP A 90 -0.43 -1.38 -5.05
N ILE A 91 -0.25 -0.06 -5.23
CA ILE A 91 0.75 0.49 -6.15
C ILE A 91 1.77 1.29 -5.35
N SER A 92 2.97 0.74 -5.28
CA SER A 92 4.10 1.22 -4.49
C SER A 92 5.01 2.13 -5.32
N PHE A 93 5.31 3.33 -4.81
CA PHE A 93 6.16 4.34 -5.46
C PHE A 93 7.56 4.33 -4.87
N TYR A 94 8.47 3.67 -5.55
CA TYR A 94 9.87 3.56 -5.12
C TYR A 94 10.68 4.79 -5.48
N LYS A 95 11.46 5.28 -4.52
CA LYS A 95 12.38 6.41 -4.67
C LYS A 95 13.81 5.93 -4.71
N ILE A 96 14.59 6.49 -5.63
CA ILE A 96 16.02 6.18 -5.75
C ILE A 96 16.81 7.30 -5.09
N LYS A 97 17.70 6.93 -4.19
CA LYS A 97 18.67 7.82 -3.59
C LYS A 97 19.95 7.05 -3.24
N ASP A 98 21.11 7.59 -3.62
CA ASP A 98 22.43 7.03 -3.29
C ASP A 98 22.56 5.54 -3.68
N ASN A 99 22.09 5.18 -4.87
CA ASN A 99 22.05 3.80 -5.41
C ASN A 99 21.18 2.83 -4.56
N ILE A 100 20.24 3.36 -3.80
CA ILE A 100 19.28 2.61 -2.99
C ILE A 100 17.87 2.93 -3.47
N ALA A 101 17.09 1.91 -3.83
CA ALA A 101 15.65 2.02 -4.01
C ALA A 101 14.96 1.88 -2.64
N SER A 102 14.03 2.75 -2.32
CA SER A 102 13.32 2.70 -1.05
C SER A 102 11.87 3.10 -1.17
N ILE A 103 11.06 2.55 -0.28
CA ILE A 103 9.64 2.88 -0.11
C ILE A 103 9.33 3.00 1.38
N LYS A 104 8.34 3.82 1.74
CA LYS A 104 7.92 4.06 3.12
C LYS A 104 6.42 3.90 3.26
N TRP A 105 6.01 3.24 4.34
CA TRP A 105 4.60 3.06 4.70
C TRP A 105 4.28 3.65 6.06
N ALA A 106 3.06 4.12 6.18
CA ALA A 106 2.47 4.52 7.44
C ALA A 106 1.89 3.30 8.17
N ILE A 107 2.22 3.16 9.44
CA ILE A 107 1.65 2.13 10.31
C ILE A 107 0.68 2.79 11.27
N SER A 108 -0.59 2.39 11.20
CA SER A 108 -1.61 2.85 12.13
C SER A 108 -1.26 2.55 13.58
N PRO A 109 -1.58 3.43 14.53
CA PRO A 109 -1.39 3.18 15.95
C PRO A 109 -2.04 1.87 16.38
N LYS A 110 -1.37 1.12 17.28
CA LYS A 110 -1.96 -0.10 17.84
C LYS A 110 -3.03 0.22 18.90
N ASP A 111 -2.89 1.35 19.60
CA ASP A 111 -3.81 1.77 20.66
C ASP A 111 -5.10 2.42 20.13
N THR A 112 -6.18 2.20 20.87
CA THR A 112 -7.52 2.69 20.50
C THR A 112 -7.59 4.22 20.43
N PHE A 113 -6.89 4.92 21.32
CA PHE A 113 -6.90 6.38 21.36
C PHE A 113 -6.20 6.97 20.13
N GLY A 114 -5.04 6.42 19.73
CA GLY A 114 -4.34 6.83 18.52
C GLY A 114 -5.17 6.60 17.27
N LYS A 115 -5.83 5.44 17.16
CA LYS A 115 -6.76 5.13 16.05
C LYS A 115 -7.92 6.14 15.99
N LEU A 116 -8.53 6.44 17.15
CA LEU A 116 -9.60 7.43 17.24
C LEU A 116 -9.13 8.82 16.87
N MET A 117 -7.96 9.24 17.33
CA MET A 117 -7.38 10.55 16.96
C MET A 117 -7.19 10.69 15.45
N LEU A 118 -6.66 9.65 14.79
CA LEU A 118 -6.49 9.66 13.33
C LEU A 118 -7.83 9.72 12.61
N PHE A 119 -8.80 8.90 13.02
CA PHE A 119 -10.14 8.89 12.46
C PHE A 119 -10.81 10.28 12.54
N VAL A 120 -10.76 10.91 13.72
CA VAL A 120 -11.29 12.27 13.92
C VAL A 120 -10.52 13.29 13.07
N SER A 121 -9.18 13.19 13.01
CA SER A 121 -8.32 14.07 12.23
C SER A 121 -8.67 14.05 10.74
N ASN A 122 -8.86 12.87 10.17
CA ASN A 122 -9.22 12.68 8.77
C ASN A 122 -10.56 13.35 8.44
N ASN A 123 -11.55 13.11 9.29
CA ASN A 123 -12.87 13.68 9.08
C ASN A 123 -12.91 15.22 9.27
N ILE A 124 -12.16 15.76 10.23
CA ILE A 124 -12.00 17.24 10.39
C ILE A 124 -11.39 17.87 9.13
N SER A 125 -10.45 17.17 8.49
CA SER A 125 -9.74 17.68 7.29
C SER A 125 -10.48 17.40 5.99
N LYS A 126 -11.58 16.68 6.02
CA LYS A 126 -12.33 16.19 4.86
C LYS A 126 -11.48 15.33 3.90
N ASN A 127 -10.44 14.71 4.44
CA ASN A 127 -9.46 14.00 3.63
C ASN A 127 -9.87 12.59 3.29
N ASN A 128 -11.01 12.07 3.77
CA ASN A 128 -11.48 10.74 3.36
C ASN A 128 -12.88 10.37 3.78
N ASP A 129 -13.55 9.70 2.89
CA ASP A 129 -14.61 8.75 3.20
C ASP A 129 -13.99 7.40 3.59
N GLU A 130 -13.56 7.28 4.84
CA GLU A 130 -13.19 5.98 5.39
C GLU A 130 -14.40 5.06 5.31
N ILE A 131 -14.32 4.03 4.45
CA ILE A 131 -15.43 3.10 4.21
C ILE A 131 -15.57 2.25 5.48
N LEU A 132 -16.65 2.47 6.23
CA LEU A 132 -16.99 1.74 7.47
C LEU A 132 -17.45 0.29 7.19
N ILE A 133 -16.91 -0.36 6.14
CA ILE A 133 -17.48 -1.58 5.55
C ILE A 133 -17.36 -2.79 6.50
N ASN A 134 -16.28 -2.92 7.25
CA ASN A 134 -15.95 -4.17 7.97
C ASN A 134 -16.14 -4.14 9.49
N HIS A 135 -17.13 -3.39 10.02
CA HIS A 135 -17.38 -3.32 11.44
C HIS A 135 -18.74 -3.88 11.85
N SER A 136 -18.84 -4.40 13.07
CA SER A 136 -20.13 -4.79 13.66
C SER A 136 -21.10 -3.61 13.73
N ILE A 137 -22.42 -3.88 13.65
CA ILE A 137 -23.47 -2.85 13.62
C ILE A 137 -23.30 -1.79 14.72
N PRO A 138 -23.13 -2.14 16.02
CA PRO A 138 -22.99 -1.13 17.07
C PRO A 138 -21.71 -0.29 16.91
N LYS A 139 -20.62 -0.87 16.42
CA LYS A 139 -19.39 -0.14 16.17
C LYS A 139 -19.54 0.81 14.97
N LYS A 140 -20.24 0.39 13.90
CA LYS A 140 -20.57 1.25 12.77
C LYS A 140 -21.38 2.46 13.19
N ALA A 141 -22.44 2.27 14.00
CA ALA A 141 -23.26 3.36 14.51
C ALA A 141 -22.44 4.37 15.33
N MET A 142 -21.60 3.88 16.25
CA MET A 142 -20.71 4.74 17.02
C MET A 142 -19.74 5.54 16.14
N LEU A 143 -19.07 4.90 15.20
CA LEU A 143 -18.14 5.55 14.29
C LEU A 143 -18.84 6.56 13.37
N THR A 144 -20.07 6.27 12.94
CA THR A 144 -20.89 7.22 12.17
C THR A 144 -21.19 8.49 12.97
N ILE A 145 -21.56 8.37 14.25
CA ILE A 145 -21.81 9.52 15.13
C ILE A 145 -20.52 10.36 15.29
N ILE A 146 -19.40 9.68 15.56
CA ILE A 146 -18.10 10.35 15.71
C ILE A 146 -17.72 11.06 14.40
N ARG A 147 -17.96 10.42 13.25
CA ARG A 147 -17.72 11.01 11.92
C ARG A 147 -18.53 12.29 11.72
N GLN A 148 -19.84 12.26 11.94
CA GLN A 148 -20.71 13.44 11.78
C GLN A 148 -20.26 14.59 12.68
N PHE A 149 -19.94 14.30 13.93
CA PHE A 149 -19.41 15.28 14.85
C PHE A 149 -18.06 15.86 14.39
N SER A 150 -17.17 15.01 13.89
CA SER A 150 -15.85 15.44 13.37
C SER A 150 -15.97 16.31 12.13
N LEU A 151 -16.90 15.99 11.21
CA LEU A 151 -17.18 16.81 10.04
C LEU A 151 -17.73 18.18 10.44
N LEU A 152 -18.62 18.23 11.43
CA LEU A 152 -19.14 19.49 11.99
C LEU A 152 -18.02 20.32 12.61
N LEU A 153 -17.15 19.70 13.42
CA LEU A 153 -15.95 20.38 13.96
C LEU A 153 -15.05 20.88 12.84
N GLY A 154 -14.88 20.08 11.78
CA GLY A 154 -14.11 20.48 10.60
C GLY A 154 -14.68 21.70 9.89
N PHE A 155 -15.98 21.94 9.97
CA PHE A 155 -16.60 23.15 9.43
C PHE A 155 -16.38 24.37 10.33
N ILE A 156 -16.44 24.20 11.65
CA ILE A 156 -16.39 25.30 12.64
C ILE A 156 -14.94 25.70 12.99
N LEU A 157 -14.01 24.74 13.03
CA LEU A 157 -12.65 25.00 13.50
C LEU A 157 -11.84 25.84 12.52
N PRO A 158 -11.09 26.86 13.01
CA PRO A 158 -10.11 27.58 12.21
C PRO A 158 -9.03 26.65 11.64
N ASN A 159 -8.54 26.91 10.43
CA ASN A 159 -7.53 26.09 9.75
C ASN A 159 -6.28 25.87 10.60
N LYS A 160 -5.83 26.85 11.37
CA LYS A 160 -4.68 26.72 12.27
C LYS A 160 -4.87 25.63 13.33
N LEU A 161 -6.08 25.51 13.89
CA LEU A 161 -6.39 24.45 14.87
C LEU A 161 -6.52 23.09 14.22
N LYS A 162 -7.10 23.01 13.02
CA LYS A 162 -7.14 21.76 12.23
C LYS A 162 -5.73 21.25 11.96
N THR A 163 -4.85 22.11 11.48
CA THR A 163 -3.44 21.76 11.20
C THR A 163 -2.72 21.29 12.48
N LEU A 164 -2.94 21.97 13.61
CA LEU A 164 -2.35 21.54 14.88
C LEU A 164 -2.86 20.18 15.35
N PHE A 165 -4.17 19.92 15.22
CA PHE A 165 -4.76 18.64 15.58
C PHE A 165 -4.25 17.54 14.68
N ASN A 166 -4.20 17.76 13.36
CA ASN A 166 -3.64 16.82 12.39
C ASN A 166 -2.18 16.50 12.70
N LYS A 167 -1.36 17.50 12.99
CA LYS A 167 0.03 17.29 13.38
C LYS A 167 0.15 16.39 14.61
N LYS A 168 -0.68 16.61 15.64
CA LYS A 168 -0.71 15.76 16.85
C LYS A 168 -1.20 14.33 16.56
N ALA A 169 -2.20 14.17 15.70
CA ALA A 169 -2.70 12.86 15.30
C ALA A 169 -1.62 12.10 14.52
N MET A 170 -0.96 12.75 13.57
CA MET A 170 0.13 12.17 12.78
C MET A 170 1.34 11.76 13.62
N GLN A 171 1.62 12.43 14.75
CA GLN A 171 2.66 12.01 15.69
C GLN A 171 2.40 10.65 16.35
N LYS A 172 1.17 10.12 16.27
CA LYS A 172 0.83 8.76 16.73
C LYS A 172 1.14 7.68 15.69
N MET A 173 1.36 8.08 14.44
CA MET A 173 1.75 7.15 13.38
C MET A 173 3.18 6.67 13.58
N LYS A 174 3.43 5.45 13.18
CA LYS A 174 4.77 4.92 12.97
C LYS A 174 5.01 4.82 11.48
N TYR A 175 6.26 4.91 11.09
CA TYR A 175 6.67 4.73 9.71
C TYR A 175 7.71 3.64 9.63
N THR A 176 7.60 2.82 8.64
CA THR A 176 8.61 1.83 8.26
C THR A 176 8.76 1.85 6.74
N GLY A 177 9.61 1.02 6.20
CA GLY A 177 9.78 0.90 4.77
C GLY A 177 10.77 -0.18 4.42
N TYR A 178 10.94 -0.42 3.14
CA TYR A 178 11.94 -1.31 2.60
C TYR A 178 13.02 -0.52 1.86
N SER A 179 14.22 -1.06 1.83
CA SER A 179 15.30 -0.55 1.01
C SER A 179 16.01 -1.69 0.29
N TYR A 180 16.37 -1.44 -0.97
CA TYR A 180 17.02 -2.42 -1.84
C TYR A 180 18.21 -1.77 -2.54
N PRO A 181 19.37 -2.44 -2.64
CA PRO A 181 20.43 -2.03 -3.56
C PRO A 181 19.91 -2.02 -5.00
N MET A 182 20.26 -1.00 -5.78
CA MET A 182 19.81 -0.91 -7.18
C MET A 182 20.32 -2.05 -8.07
N GLU A 183 21.39 -2.72 -7.67
CA GLU A 183 21.95 -3.86 -8.41
C GLU A 183 20.95 -5.02 -8.55
N ILE A 184 20.10 -5.23 -7.52
CA ILE A 184 19.08 -6.29 -7.56
C ILE A 184 17.73 -5.81 -8.08
N MET A 185 17.57 -4.49 -8.30
CA MET A 185 16.30 -3.87 -8.70
C MET A 185 16.21 -3.57 -10.21
N GLN A 186 17.22 -3.93 -11.01
CA GLN A 186 17.08 -3.92 -12.46
C GLN A 186 15.93 -4.86 -12.87
N LEU A 187 15.22 -4.52 -13.94
CA LEU A 187 14.03 -5.27 -14.32
C LEU A 187 14.32 -6.26 -15.46
N LYS A 188 13.62 -7.39 -15.43
CA LYS A 188 13.50 -8.34 -16.53
C LYS A 188 12.05 -8.79 -16.65
N ASN A 189 11.68 -9.34 -17.81
CA ASN A 189 10.37 -9.97 -17.98
C ASN A 189 10.45 -11.48 -17.66
N ILE A 190 9.37 -11.98 -17.06
CA ILE A 190 9.10 -13.40 -16.92
C ILE A 190 7.71 -13.71 -17.47
N GLU A 191 7.46 -14.94 -17.84
CA GLU A 191 6.12 -15.38 -18.25
C GLU A 191 5.31 -15.83 -17.01
N TYR A 192 4.11 -15.25 -16.84
CA TYR A 192 3.15 -15.67 -15.83
C TYR A 192 1.71 -15.48 -16.35
N ALA A 193 0.84 -16.47 -16.14
CA ALA A 193 -0.57 -16.43 -16.56
C ALA A 193 -0.78 -16.10 -18.05
N GLY A 194 0.20 -16.43 -18.91
CA GLY A 194 0.18 -16.16 -20.35
C GLY A 194 0.53 -14.71 -20.73
N MET A 195 1.18 -13.98 -19.85
CA MET A 195 1.68 -12.61 -20.08
C MET A 195 3.15 -12.50 -19.71
N GLU A 196 3.86 -11.61 -20.39
CA GLU A 196 5.16 -11.13 -19.94
C GLU A 196 4.97 -10.06 -18.86
N ILE A 197 5.52 -10.32 -17.67
CA ILE A 197 5.44 -9.40 -16.54
C ILE A 197 6.83 -8.96 -16.08
N PRO A 198 7.04 -7.67 -15.79
CA PRO A 198 8.31 -7.18 -15.29
C PRO A 198 8.48 -7.51 -13.80
N VAL A 199 9.65 -8.02 -13.47
CA VAL A 199 10.08 -8.35 -12.09
C VAL A 199 11.52 -7.91 -11.88
N PRO A 200 12.01 -7.76 -10.63
CA PRO A 200 13.42 -7.55 -10.38
C PRO A 200 14.29 -8.63 -11.04
N PHE A 201 15.38 -8.21 -11.66
CA PHE A 201 16.28 -9.12 -12.41
C PHE A 201 16.74 -10.29 -11.54
N ASP A 202 17.18 -9.99 -10.32
CA ASP A 202 17.45 -11.01 -9.31
C ASP A 202 16.30 -11.06 -8.30
N SER A 203 15.16 -11.62 -8.73
CA SER A 203 13.97 -11.77 -7.90
C SER A 203 14.24 -12.60 -6.64
N GLU A 204 15.11 -13.62 -6.72
CA GLU A 204 15.47 -14.44 -5.55
C GLU A 204 16.27 -13.61 -4.53
N ALA A 205 17.24 -12.82 -4.99
CA ALA A 205 17.98 -11.92 -4.09
C ALA A 205 17.06 -10.86 -3.46
N CYS A 206 16.10 -10.28 -4.22
CA CYS A 206 15.09 -9.38 -3.69
C CYS A 206 14.26 -10.05 -2.59
N LEU A 207 13.77 -11.25 -2.83
CA LEU A 207 12.96 -12.01 -1.87
C LEU A 207 13.78 -12.41 -0.64
N GLN A 208 15.01 -12.86 -0.82
CA GLN A 208 15.90 -13.17 0.29
C GLN A 208 16.24 -11.93 1.12
N HIS A 209 16.42 -10.77 0.46
CA HIS A 209 16.70 -9.50 1.13
C HIS A 209 15.52 -9.02 1.99
N THR A 210 14.29 -9.34 1.59
CA THR A 210 13.07 -8.96 2.31
C THR A 210 12.66 -10.00 3.36
N TYR A 211 12.60 -11.27 2.98
CA TYR A 211 12.02 -12.34 3.79
C TYR A 211 13.05 -13.22 4.49
N GLY A 212 14.36 -12.94 4.29
CA GLY A 212 15.45 -13.71 4.87
C GLY A 212 15.82 -14.95 4.05
N LYS A 213 16.82 -15.70 4.53
CA LYS A 213 17.37 -16.88 3.83
C LYS A 213 16.35 -17.99 3.61
N ASP A 214 15.38 -18.08 4.51
CA ASP A 214 14.35 -19.12 4.48
C ASP A 214 13.07 -18.70 3.72
N TRP A 215 13.15 -17.70 2.85
CA TRP A 215 11.99 -17.12 2.13
C TRP A 215 11.21 -18.17 1.31
N LYS A 216 11.84 -19.27 0.90
CA LYS A 216 11.20 -20.40 0.19
C LYS A 216 10.27 -21.20 1.09
N THR A 217 10.41 -21.12 2.41
CA THR A 217 9.57 -21.82 3.37
C THR A 217 8.36 -20.94 3.75
N PRO A 218 7.11 -21.41 3.51
CA PRO A 218 5.93 -20.65 3.88
C PRO A 218 5.88 -20.39 5.38
N LYS A 219 5.75 -19.13 5.77
CA LYS A 219 5.63 -18.68 7.16
C LYS A 219 4.22 -18.20 7.44
N LYS A 220 3.53 -18.86 8.39
CA LYS A 220 2.22 -18.39 8.87
C LYS A 220 2.38 -17.17 9.75
N ASN A 221 1.44 -16.24 9.67
CA ASN A 221 1.40 -15.02 10.49
C ASN A 221 2.65 -14.12 10.35
N TYR A 222 3.22 -14.04 9.15
CA TYR A 222 4.33 -13.13 8.87
C TYR A 222 3.89 -11.68 9.03
N ILE A 223 4.62 -10.93 9.88
CA ILE A 223 4.35 -9.52 10.14
C ILE A 223 5.42 -8.69 9.41
N TRP A 224 5.12 -8.28 8.18
CA TRP A 224 6.05 -7.63 7.27
C TRP A 224 6.74 -6.37 7.86
N TYR A 225 6.02 -5.58 8.66
CA TYR A 225 6.56 -4.35 9.28
C TYR A 225 7.36 -4.59 10.56
N GLU A 226 7.50 -5.82 10.99
CA GLU A 226 8.30 -6.21 12.16
C GLU A 226 9.43 -7.18 11.80
N GLU A 227 9.20 -8.05 10.83
CA GLU A 227 10.02 -9.23 10.55
C GLU A 227 10.85 -9.15 9.28
N ALA A 228 10.58 -8.22 8.36
CA ALA A 228 11.37 -8.10 7.13
C ALA A 228 12.81 -7.66 7.42
N ASP A 229 13.78 -8.33 6.79
CA ASP A 229 15.21 -8.11 7.04
C ASP A 229 15.69 -6.72 6.54
N ASN A 230 15.03 -6.16 5.52
CA ASN A 230 15.38 -4.88 4.90
C ASN A 230 14.59 -3.68 5.43
N LEU A 231 14.02 -3.79 6.63
CA LEU A 231 13.23 -2.71 7.23
C LEU A 231 14.06 -1.45 7.49
N ILE A 232 13.54 -0.33 7.02
CA ILE A 232 14.01 1.01 7.38
C ILE A 232 13.30 1.43 8.68
N LYS A 233 14.02 1.45 9.81
CA LYS A 233 13.49 1.96 11.07
C LYS A 233 13.52 3.49 11.05
N LEU A 234 12.42 4.11 10.66
CA LEU A 234 12.28 5.56 10.63
C LEU A 234 11.95 6.08 12.04
N ARG A 235 12.89 6.82 12.65
CA ARG A 235 12.59 7.65 13.82
C ARG A 235 11.97 8.95 13.32
N MET A 236 10.77 9.29 13.78
CA MET A 236 10.24 10.64 13.61
C MET A 236 11.15 11.64 14.33
N LYS A 237 11.62 12.64 13.61
CA LYS A 237 12.28 13.83 14.18
C LYS A 237 11.24 14.83 14.65
#